data_cf8275a4fa63164b41ad6f8161a9de04
#
_entry.id   cf8275a4fa63164b41ad6f8161a9de04
#
_cell.length_a   1.000
_cell.length_b   1.000
_cell.length_c   1.000
_cell.angle_alpha   90.00
_cell.angle_beta   90.00
_cell.angle_gamma   90.00
#
_symmetry.space_group_name_H-M   'P 1'
#
loop_
_entity.id
_entity.type
_entity.pdbx_description
1 polymer ?
#
loop_
_entity_poly.entity_id
_entity_poly.type
_entity_poly.pdbx_seq_one_letter_code
_entity_poly.pdbx_strand_id
1 'polypeptide(L)'
;GLSLLEPPASALQVSVPALLSGELMANDNRSANMLKSKLYVCPICGNLFHPTGNALAACCGITLPPLEPEASDAAHHVVCVPAEDECCLSLAHPMEKSHFISWMAYCTSGRFELVKLYPEGSAQARFLNQGAGLLCWYCSRHGLFRQSILRNSVPSLTARSEERRV
;
A
#
# COMPACT_ATOMS: atom_id res chain seq x y z
N GLY A 1 20.84 -36.33 1.88
CA GLY A 1 19.66 -36.93 1.31
C GLY A 1 18.65 -35.86 0.90
N LEU A 2 17.63 -36.23 0.11
CA LEU A 2 16.57 -35.32 -0.40
C LEU A 2 15.79 -34.61 0.73
N SER A 3 15.79 -35.15 1.94
CA SER A 3 15.15 -34.56 3.14
C SER A 3 15.71 -33.18 3.52
N LEU A 4 16.93 -32.84 3.10
CA LEU A 4 17.50 -31.50 3.30
C LEU A 4 16.90 -30.44 2.36
N LEU A 5 16.22 -30.86 1.29
CA LEU A 5 15.58 -29.96 0.33
C LEU A 5 14.11 -29.66 0.68
N GLU A 6 13.51 -30.42 1.59
CA GLU A 6 12.13 -30.17 2.01
C GLU A 6 11.92 -28.82 2.68
N PRO A 7 12.77 -28.36 3.63
CA PRO A 7 12.61 -27.04 4.23
C PRO A 7 12.70 -25.90 3.21
N PRO A 8 13.72 -25.83 2.32
CA PRO A 8 13.76 -24.78 1.31
C PRO A 8 12.64 -24.89 0.27
N ALA A 9 12.23 -26.11 -0.14
CA ALA A 9 11.10 -26.29 -1.05
C ALA A 9 9.78 -25.81 -0.41
N SER A 10 9.57 -26.15 0.84
CA SER A 10 8.41 -25.65 1.61
C SER A 10 8.41 -24.15 1.78
N ALA A 11 9.56 -23.53 2.11
CA ALA A 11 9.71 -22.10 2.24
C ALA A 11 9.43 -21.35 0.93
N LEU A 12 9.78 -21.97 -0.20
CA LEU A 12 9.54 -21.44 -1.54
C LEU A 12 8.16 -21.83 -2.10
N GLN A 13 7.38 -22.65 -1.38
CA GLN A 13 6.10 -23.20 -1.80
C GLN A 13 6.16 -23.94 -3.15
N VAL A 14 7.26 -24.62 -3.40
CA VAL A 14 7.44 -25.46 -4.57
C VAL A 14 7.67 -26.91 -4.14
N SER A 15 7.44 -27.86 -5.05
CA SER A 15 7.80 -29.25 -4.78
C SER A 15 9.32 -29.47 -4.86
N VAL A 16 9.87 -30.43 -4.13
CA VAL A 16 11.29 -30.78 -4.22
C VAL A 16 11.70 -31.12 -5.67
N PRO A 17 10.92 -31.89 -6.46
CA PRO A 17 11.20 -32.06 -7.88
C PRO A 17 11.28 -30.78 -8.68
N ALA A 18 10.33 -29.83 -8.50
CA ALA A 18 10.35 -28.55 -9.18
C ALA A 18 11.55 -27.68 -8.78
N LEU A 19 11.96 -27.74 -7.49
CA LEU A 19 13.17 -27.08 -7.03
C LEU A 19 14.44 -27.64 -7.70
N LEU A 20 14.49 -28.96 -7.93
CA LEU A 20 15.63 -29.62 -8.56
C LEU A 20 15.65 -29.45 -10.09
N SER A 21 14.49 -29.47 -10.73
CA SER A 21 14.38 -29.29 -12.20
C SER A 21 14.57 -27.85 -12.64
N GLY A 22 14.43 -26.89 -11.73
CA GLY A 22 14.41 -25.47 -12.09
C GLY A 22 13.16 -25.05 -12.85
N GLU A 23 12.13 -25.88 -12.88
CA GLU A 23 10.83 -25.51 -13.46
C GLU A 23 10.13 -24.49 -12.57
N LEU A 24 10.22 -23.25 -12.98
CA LEU A 24 9.54 -22.15 -12.32
C LEU A 24 8.17 -21.96 -12.92
N MET A 25 7.14 -21.88 -12.08
CA MET A 25 5.82 -21.45 -12.52
C MET A 25 5.86 -19.95 -12.80
N ALA A 26 5.54 -19.57 -14.05
CA ALA A 26 5.41 -18.16 -14.39
C ALA A 26 4.25 -17.54 -13.60
N ASN A 27 4.46 -16.32 -13.12
CA ASN A 27 3.37 -15.54 -12.54
C ASN A 27 2.38 -15.13 -13.65
N ASP A 28 1.16 -15.63 -13.57
CA ASP A 28 0.11 -15.36 -14.56
C ASP A 28 -0.39 -13.91 -14.54
N ASN A 29 -0.08 -13.17 -13.48
CA ASN A 29 -0.55 -11.80 -13.28
C ASN A 29 0.45 -10.77 -13.82
N ARG A 30 0.91 -10.92 -15.06
CA ARG A 30 1.94 -10.06 -15.67
C ARG A 30 1.48 -8.63 -15.97
N SER A 31 0.19 -8.39 -16.05
CA SER A 31 -0.41 -7.08 -16.38
C SER A 31 -1.41 -6.63 -15.32
N ALA A 32 -1.15 -6.95 -14.07
CA ALA A 32 -2.03 -6.55 -12.97
C ALA A 32 -2.15 -5.02 -12.88
N ASN A 33 -3.38 -4.55 -12.81
CA ASN A 33 -3.68 -3.20 -12.40
C ASN A 33 -3.18 -3.01 -10.96
N MET A 34 -2.40 -1.95 -10.70
CA MET A 34 -1.80 -1.70 -9.39
C MET A 34 -2.83 -1.54 -8.27
N LEU A 35 -4.07 -1.16 -8.57
CA LEU A 35 -5.19 -1.18 -7.62
C LEU A 35 -5.53 -2.58 -7.07
N LYS A 36 -5.09 -3.64 -7.75
CA LYS A 36 -5.26 -5.04 -7.35
C LYS A 36 -4.01 -5.64 -6.70
N SER A 37 -2.91 -4.89 -6.64
CA SER A 37 -1.67 -5.34 -6.03
C SER A 37 -1.86 -5.58 -4.53
N LYS A 38 -1.06 -6.49 -3.97
CA LYS A 38 -1.09 -6.86 -2.57
C LYS A 38 0.00 -6.11 -1.81
N LEU A 39 -0.28 -5.79 -0.56
CA LEU A 39 0.69 -5.22 0.37
C LEU A 39 1.03 -6.26 1.44
N TYR A 40 2.28 -6.31 1.85
CA TYR A 40 2.78 -7.21 2.88
C TYR A 40 3.61 -6.40 3.86
N VAL A 41 3.36 -6.54 5.14
CA VAL A 41 4.14 -5.87 6.19
C VAL A 41 4.69 -6.91 7.16
N CYS A 42 5.98 -6.83 7.44
CA CYS A 42 6.61 -7.68 8.44
C CYS A 42 6.22 -7.20 9.86
N PRO A 43 5.59 -8.03 10.68
CA PRO A 43 5.19 -7.62 12.03
C PRO A 43 6.38 -7.46 12.98
N ILE A 44 7.57 -7.99 12.62
CA ILE A 44 8.78 -7.93 13.45
C ILE A 44 9.55 -6.62 13.22
N CYS A 45 9.78 -6.24 11.94
CA CYS A 45 10.61 -5.08 11.61
C CYS A 45 9.86 -3.94 10.89
N GLY A 46 8.57 -4.10 10.60
CA GLY A 46 7.76 -3.11 9.91
C GLY A 46 8.10 -2.91 8.43
N ASN A 47 8.91 -3.80 7.84
CA ASN A 47 9.29 -3.71 6.43
C ASN A 47 8.07 -3.93 5.54
N LEU A 48 7.87 -3.06 4.54
CA LEU A 48 6.78 -3.11 3.59
C LEU A 48 7.24 -3.69 2.25
N PHE A 49 6.44 -4.58 1.68
CA PHE A 49 6.61 -5.10 0.33
C PHE A 49 5.37 -4.80 -0.50
N HIS A 50 5.60 -4.28 -1.70
CA HIS A 50 4.56 -3.99 -2.67
C HIS A 50 4.93 -4.57 -4.03
N PRO A 51 4.73 -5.88 -4.26
CA PRO A 51 4.92 -6.48 -5.58
C PRO A 51 3.80 -6.06 -6.53
N THR A 52 4.12 -5.91 -7.80
CA THR A 52 3.15 -5.56 -8.85
C THR A 52 2.30 -6.74 -9.33
N GLY A 53 2.56 -7.94 -8.81
CA GLY A 53 1.81 -9.17 -9.12
C GLY A 53 1.70 -10.06 -7.89
N ASN A 54 1.30 -11.30 -8.08
CA ASN A 54 1.30 -12.30 -7.02
C ASN A 54 2.75 -12.60 -6.62
N ALA A 55 3.02 -12.59 -5.34
CA ALA A 55 4.36 -12.85 -4.81
C ALA A 55 4.28 -13.61 -3.49
N LEU A 56 5.30 -14.39 -3.23
CA LEU A 56 5.59 -14.93 -1.91
C LEU A 56 6.57 -13.98 -1.22
N ALA A 57 6.12 -13.29 -0.18
CA ALA A 57 6.96 -12.39 0.59
C ALA A 57 7.42 -13.09 1.87
N ALA A 58 8.70 -12.96 2.21
CA ALA A 58 9.25 -13.44 3.47
C ALA A 58 10.18 -12.38 4.07
N CYS A 59 10.14 -12.21 5.39
CA CYS A 59 10.97 -11.28 6.12
C CYS A 59 11.18 -11.76 7.56
N CYS A 60 12.36 -11.51 8.13
CA CYS A 60 12.70 -11.90 9.50
C CYS A 60 12.44 -13.39 9.80
N GLY A 61 12.63 -14.28 8.81
CA GLY A 61 12.44 -15.71 8.96
C GLY A 61 11.00 -16.21 8.91
N ILE A 62 10.04 -15.35 8.61
CA ILE A 62 8.62 -15.73 8.46
C ILE A 62 8.08 -15.41 7.07
N THR A 63 7.17 -16.24 6.57
CA THR A 63 6.39 -15.94 5.36
C THR A 63 5.27 -14.97 5.74
N LEU A 64 5.12 -13.92 4.93
CA LEU A 64 4.16 -12.87 5.16
C LEU A 64 2.87 -13.15 4.37
N PRO A 65 1.70 -13.17 5.01
CA PRO A 65 0.44 -13.14 4.30
C PRO A 65 0.21 -11.75 3.68
N PRO A 66 -0.53 -11.66 2.55
CA PRO A 66 -0.98 -10.37 2.07
C PRO A 66 -1.90 -9.71 3.10
N LEU A 67 -1.74 -8.41 3.28
CA LEU A 67 -2.62 -7.64 4.15
C LEU A 67 -4.00 -7.50 3.53
N GLU A 68 -5.02 -7.72 4.33
CA GLU A 68 -6.41 -7.42 3.97
C GLU A 68 -6.75 -6.03 4.54
N PRO A 69 -7.01 -5.03 3.68
CA PRO A 69 -7.32 -3.69 4.15
C PRO A 69 -8.74 -3.60 4.70
N GLU A 70 -8.88 -2.95 5.83
CA GLU A 70 -10.17 -2.62 6.43
C GLU A 70 -10.70 -1.29 5.90
N ALA A 71 -12.02 -1.11 5.98
CA ALA A 71 -12.63 0.20 5.74
C ALA A 71 -12.25 1.15 6.87
N SER A 72 -12.05 2.44 6.54
CA SER A 72 -11.75 3.44 7.56
C SER A 72 -12.90 3.58 8.55
N ASP A 73 -12.57 3.57 9.83
CA ASP A 73 -13.48 3.88 10.93
C ASP A 73 -13.30 5.34 11.38
N ALA A 74 -14.02 5.74 12.44
CA ALA A 74 -13.94 7.09 12.97
C ALA A 74 -12.55 7.47 13.51
N ALA A 75 -11.79 6.49 14.01
CA ALA A 75 -10.43 6.70 14.55
C ALA A 75 -9.34 6.69 13.48
N HIS A 76 -9.65 6.13 12.30
CA HIS A 76 -8.72 5.98 11.18
C HIS A 76 -9.24 6.66 9.90
N HIS A 77 -10.09 7.68 10.05
CA HIS A 77 -10.62 8.42 8.90
C HIS A 77 -9.61 9.43 8.38
N VAL A 78 -9.24 9.31 7.10
CA VAL A 78 -8.36 10.25 6.42
C VAL A 78 -9.18 11.37 5.78
N VAL A 79 -8.79 12.60 6.08
CA VAL A 79 -9.29 13.80 5.40
C VAL A 79 -8.34 14.12 4.25
N CYS A 80 -8.88 14.24 3.04
CA CYS A 80 -8.15 14.68 1.87
C CYS A 80 -8.57 16.13 1.53
N VAL A 81 -7.62 17.04 1.58
CA VAL A 81 -7.82 18.44 1.21
C VAL A 81 -7.07 18.70 -0.09
N PRO A 82 -7.76 19.03 -1.19
CA PRO A 82 -7.11 19.43 -2.43
C PRO A 82 -6.33 20.73 -2.23
N ALA A 83 -5.10 20.78 -2.72
CA ALA A 83 -4.24 21.96 -2.70
C ALA A 83 -3.52 22.05 -4.04
N GLU A 84 -4.01 22.88 -4.96
CA GLU A 84 -3.49 22.99 -6.34
C GLU A 84 -3.45 21.62 -7.03
N ASP A 85 -2.27 21.14 -7.40
CA ASP A 85 -2.07 19.85 -8.04
C ASP A 85 -1.84 18.70 -7.05
N GLU A 86 -1.96 18.97 -5.75
CA GLU A 86 -1.73 18.00 -4.68
C GLU A 86 -3.01 17.64 -3.92
N CYS A 87 -2.97 16.52 -3.28
CA CYS A 87 -3.91 16.11 -2.24
C CYS A 87 -3.17 16.03 -0.90
N CYS A 88 -3.53 16.89 0.03
CA CYS A 88 -3.02 16.86 1.40
C CYS A 88 -3.87 15.91 2.22
N LEU A 89 -3.29 14.81 2.66
CA LEU A 89 -3.92 13.85 3.55
C LEU A 89 -3.59 14.18 5.00
N SER A 90 -4.58 14.15 5.85
CA SER A 90 -4.40 14.27 7.29
C SER A 90 -5.29 13.28 8.02
N LEU A 91 -4.80 12.77 9.13
CA LEU A 91 -5.49 11.83 10.00
C LEU A 91 -5.32 12.27 11.45
N ALA A 92 -6.44 12.43 12.16
CA ALA A 92 -6.42 12.66 13.61
C ALA A 92 -6.13 11.34 14.34
N HIS A 93 -4.85 11.03 14.53
CA HIS A 93 -4.41 9.76 15.10
C HIS A 93 -3.30 9.98 16.11
N PRO A 94 -3.22 9.23 17.22
CA PRO A 94 -2.06 9.21 18.09
C PRO A 94 -0.82 8.85 17.29
N MET A 95 0.26 9.62 17.49
CA MET A 95 1.56 9.37 16.85
C MET A 95 2.61 9.03 17.91
N GLU A 96 2.22 8.15 18.83
CA GLU A 96 3.09 7.66 19.89
C GLU A 96 4.00 6.53 19.39
N LYS A 97 5.13 6.29 20.04
CA LYS A 97 6.09 5.22 19.68
C LYS A 97 5.46 3.83 19.59
N SER A 98 4.45 3.57 20.41
CA SER A 98 3.73 2.29 20.44
C SER A 98 2.49 2.24 19.54
N HIS A 99 2.02 3.39 19.04
CA HIS A 99 0.79 3.50 18.27
C HIS A 99 0.83 4.69 17.32
N PHE A 100 1.13 4.47 16.06
CA PHE A 100 1.30 5.52 15.06
C PHE A 100 0.96 5.01 13.65
N ILE A 101 0.68 5.94 12.75
CA ILE A 101 0.60 5.65 11.31
C ILE A 101 2.02 5.58 10.76
N SER A 102 2.44 4.42 10.32
CA SER A 102 3.82 4.19 9.88
C SER A 102 4.06 4.60 8.42
N TRP A 103 3.02 4.66 7.60
CA TRP A 103 3.06 5.16 6.24
C TRP A 103 1.66 5.45 5.71
N MET A 104 1.61 6.32 4.71
CA MET A 104 0.44 6.58 3.87
C MET A 104 0.83 6.36 2.42
N ALA A 105 -0.09 5.87 1.61
CA ALA A 105 0.13 5.64 0.19
C ALA A 105 -1.07 6.04 -0.66
N TYR A 106 -0.79 6.47 -1.89
CA TYR A 106 -1.78 6.73 -2.92
C TYR A 106 -1.52 5.82 -4.10
N CYS A 107 -2.52 5.03 -4.47
CA CYS A 107 -2.44 4.04 -5.53
C CYS A 107 -3.46 4.33 -6.63
N THR A 108 -3.01 4.40 -7.86
CA THR A 108 -3.82 4.45 -9.08
C THR A 108 -3.63 3.16 -9.88
N SER A 109 -4.25 3.05 -11.05
CA SER A 109 -4.07 1.88 -11.92
C SER A 109 -2.62 1.63 -12.37
N GLY A 110 -1.80 2.68 -12.46
CA GLY A 110 -0.44 2.61 -12.98
C GLY A 110 0.63 3.19 -12.06
N ARG A 111 0.28 3.68 -10.87
CA ARG A 111 1.22 4.34 -9.97
C ARG A 111 0.95 4.03 -8.52
N PHE A 112 2.01 3.93 -7.76
CA PHE A 112 2.01 3.79 -6.31
C PHE A 112 3.00 4.79 -5.72
N GLU A 113 2.50 5.70 -4.90
CA GLU A 113 3.30 6.65 -4.14
C GLU A 113 3.18 6.34 -2.65
N LEU A 114 4.28 6.42 -1.92
CA LEU A 114 4.33 6.12 -0.50
C LEU A 114 5.12 7.19 0.26
N VAL A 115 4.55 7.64 1.35
CA VAL A 115 5.19 8.52 2.33
C VAL A 115 5.35 7.77 3.65
N LYS A 116 6.59 7.59 4.09
CA LYS A 116 6.91 7.01 5.39
C LYS A 116 6.67 8.04 6.49
N LEU A 117 6.01 7.63 7.56
CA LEU A 117 5.76 8.45 8.74
C LEU A 117 6.46 7.86 9.96
N TYR A 118 6.66 8.69 10.96
CA TYR A 118 7.38 8.33 12.18
C TYR A 118 6.60 8.74 13.42
N PRO A 119 6.81 8.05 14.55
CA PRO A 119 6.27 8.47 15.84
C PRO A 119 6.67 9.91 16.19
N GLU A 120 5.86 10.58 16.98
CA GLU A 120 6.08 11.96 17.45
C GLU A 120 6.04 13.02 16.32
N GLY A 121 5.77 12.60 15.07
CA GLY A 121 5.50 13.47 13.93
C GLY A 121 4.00 13.67 13.68
N SER A 122 3.65 14.37 12.60
CA SER A 122 2.26 14.51 12.18
C SER A 122 1.82 13.32 11.32
N ALA A 123 0.56 12.88 11.47
CA ALA A 123 -0.05 11.91 10.58
C ALA A 123 -0.56 12.62 9.30
N GLN A 124 0.37 13.14 8.51
CA GLN A 124 0.09 13.90 7.29
C GLN A 124 0.98 13.46 6.14
N ALA A 125 0.44 13.47 4.92
CA ALA A 125 1.18 13.21 3.70
C ALA A 125 0.61 14.05 2.55
N ARG A 126 1.46 14.33 1.55
CA ARG A 126 1.07 15.01 0.32
C ARG A 126 1.36 14.10 -0.86
N PHE A 127 0.42 14.05 -1.78
CA PHE A 127 0.53 13.28 -3.01
C PHE A 127 0.12 14.15 -4.19
N LEU A 128 0.74 13.96 -5.33
CA LEU A 128 0.24 14.55 -6.57
C LEU A 128 -1.16 14.02 -6.86
N ASN A 129 -2.07 14.94 -7.17
CA ASN A 129 -3.43 14.58 -7.51
C ASN A 129 -3.48 13.94 -8.90
N GLN A 130 -3.80 12.65 -8.95
CA GLN A 130 -3.89 11.87 -10.19
C GLN A 130 -5.30 11.36 -10.47
N GLY A 131 -6.30 11.89 -9.79
CA GLY A 131 -7.70 11.55 -9.99
C GLY A 131 -8.16 10.37 -9.14
N ALA A 132 -8.92 9.46 -9.75
CA ALA A 132 -9.47 8.31 -9.03
C ALA A 132 -8.40 7.31 -8.59
N GLY A 133 -8.47 6.85 -7.36
CA GLY A 133 -7.50 5.91 -6.80
C GLY A 133 -7.89 5.39 -5.42
N LEU A 134 -6.96 4.72 -4.78
CA LEU A 134 -7.06 4.22 -3.43
C LEU A 134 -6.04 4.93 -2.55
N LEU A 135 -6.50 5.49 -1.45
CA LEU A 135 -5.66 5.85 -0.32
C LEU A 135 -5.52 4.64 0.59
N CYS A 136 -4.30 4.35 0.98
CA CYS A 136 -3.97 3.30 1.94
C CYS A 136 -3.10 3.89 3.05
N TRP A 137 -3.29 3.44 4.28
CA TRP A 137 -2.42 3.80 5.40
C TRP A 137 -2.33 2.65 6.38
N TYR A 138 -1.22 2.57 7.06
CA TYR A 138 -0.95 1.48 7.98
C TYR A 138 -0.73 2.00 9.40
N CYS A 139 -1.63 1.60 10.29
CA CYS A 139 -1.48 1.80 11.71
C CYS A 139 -0.64 0.66 12.31
N SER A 140 0.39 1.00 13.08
CA SER A 140 1.26 0.01 13.72
C SER A 140 0.53 -0.97 14.66
N ARG A 141 -0.68 -0.62 15.07
CA ARG A 141 -1.49 -1.38 16.04
C ARG A 141 -2.69 -2.07 15.41
N HIS A 142 -3.32 -1.42 14.43
CA HIS A 142 -4.60 -1.87 13.87
C HIS A 142 -4.50 -2.38 12.42
N GLY A 143 -3.31 -2.26 11.79
CA GLY A 143 -3.08 -2.81 10.46
C GLY A 143 -3.40 -1.84 9.31
N LEU A 144 -3.80 -2.38 8.17
CA LEU A 144 -4.00 -1.66 6.93
C LEU A 144 -5.43 -1.15 6.78
N PHE A 145 -5.57 0.12 6.47
CA PHE A 145 -6.84 0.75 6.10
C PHE A 145 -6.81 1.24 4.68
N ARG A 146 -7.99 1.38 4.07
CA ARG A 146 -8.14 1.96 2.73
C ARG A 146 -9.39 2.81 2.60
N GLN A 147 -9.30 3.78 1.69
CA GLN A 147 -10.40 4.65 1.28
C GLN A 147 -10.29 4.93 -0.22
N SER A 148 -11.41 4.87 -0.93
CA SER A 148 -11.46 5.22 -2.35
C SER A 148 -11.56 6.73 -2.52
N ILE A 149 -10.77 7.29 -3.44
CA ILE A 149 -10.95 8.65 -3.95
C ILE A 149 -11.66 8.55 -5.31
N LEU A 150 -12.78 9.21 -5.43
CA LEU A 150 -13.50 9.34 -6.69
C LEU A 150 -13.01 10.57 -7.46
N ARG A 151 -13.06 10.52 -8.78
CA ARG A 151 -12.62 11.61 -9.67
C ARG A 151 -13.32 12.95 -9.41
N ASN A 152 -14.53 12.93 -8.86
CA ASN A 152 -15.34 14.12 -8.59
C ASN A 152 -15.07 14.76 -7.22
N SER A 153 -14.22 14.19 -6.40
CA SER A 153 -13.85 14.74 -5.09
C SER A 153 -12.79 15.83 -5.19
N VAL A 154 -12.31 16.13 -6.39
CA VAL A 154 -11.31 17.16 -6.66
C VAL A 154 -11.96 18.24 -7.52
N PRO A 155 -12.06 19.49 -7.06
CA PRO A 155 -12.54 20.59 -7.89
C PRO A 155 -11.64 20.72 -9.12
N SER A 156 -12.20 20.59 -10.32
CA SER A 156 -11.45 20.83 -11.56
C SER A 156 -11.06 22.31 -11.64
N LEU A 157 -9.80 22.60 -11.83
CA LEU A 157 -9.23 23.94 -12.04
C LEU A 157 -9.70 24.62 -13.35
N THR A 158 -10.60 24.00 -14.12
CA THR A 158 -11.06 24.53 -15.39
C THR A 158 -12.13 25.64 -15.29
N ALA A 159 -12.56 26.05 -14.09
CA ALA A 159 -13.62 27.06 -13.92
C ALA A 159 -13.14 28.51 -13.78
N ARG A 160 -11.85 28.81 -13.99
CA ARG A 160 -11.29 30.16 -13.74
C ARG A 160 -10.93 30.99 -15.00
N SER A 161 -11.32 30.57 -16.18
CA SER A 161 -10.96 31.31 -17.42
C SER A 161 -12.10 32.08 -18.09
N GLU A 162 -13.30 32.14 -17.53
CA GLU A 162 -14.43 32.83 -18.21
C GLU A 162 -14.86 34.17 -17.58
N GLU A 163 -14.24 34.65 -16.51
CA GLU A 163 -14.65 35.92 -15.89
C GLU A 163 -13.74 37.11 -16.18
N ARG A 164 -13.00 37.11 -17.31
CA ARG A 164 -12.29 38.33 -17.79
C ARG A 164 -12.58 38.62 -19.24
N ARG A 165 -13.83 38.88 -19.59
CA ARG A 165 -14.23 39.65 -20.76
C ARG A 165 -15.58 40.33 -20.49
N VAL A 166 -15.52 41.48 -19.86
CA VAL A 166 -16.41 42.62 -20.07
C VAL A 166 -15.58 43.86 -19.90
#